data_097daf1134c32f33674f59fe228e1aa2
#
_entry.id   097daf1134c32f33674f59fe228e1aa2
#
_cell.length_a   1.000
_cell.length_b   1.000
_cell.length_c   1.000
_cell.angle_alpha   90.00
_cell.angle_beta   90.00
_cell.angle_gamma   90.00
#
_symmetry.space_group_name_H-M   'P 1'
#
loop_
_entity.id
_entity.type
_entity.pdbx_description
1 polymer ?
#
loop_
_entity_poly.entity_id
_entity_poly.type
_entity_poly.pdbx_seq_one_letter_code
_entity_poly.pdbx_strand_id
1 'polypeptide(L)'
;MKKYFLDCASTTQPYKEVVDVVADVMYNHYGNPSSTHEMGQDAKNIIENVRDQIAADINCEPKEIIFTSGGVEANTLALCGTNFDTIITTQLEHKSISEILNHHKFTNVHYIPVDEFGNIDANILEDTIKEHNNSIVSIQYANSEIGTLQDIKSISYITHKYNCILHVDAVQYFPESRIDVDKLRIDMMSISAQKFRGGRGAGFLYCKDTIDLSPIIYGSQELHKRGGTENTPAIAAMGKALEINRGTLHDYTNICTRFNRDELAKKILEIPGVHLNGPELDTNRLCNNISVRIDGVKASDLVTLASMYGIYISAGSACSSGEAVPSSTLKAIGLTDTEALNTIRITLDETLNQHDISDIAKILKKLIERLRTS
;
A
#
# COMPACT_ATOMS: atom_id res chain seq x y z
N MET A 1 -22.20 5.65 21.15
CA MET A 1 -21.84 6.38 19.92
C MET A 1 -21.31 5.37 18.93
N LYS A 2 -21.77 5.37 17.69
CA LYS A 2 -21.23 4.50 16.62
C LYS A 2 -19.79 4.92 16.33
N LYS A 3 -18.93 3.94 16.05
CA LYS A 3 -17.51 4.17 15.70
C LYS A 3 -17.32 3.97 14.20
N TYR A 4 -16.61 4.89 13.56
CA TYR A 4 -16.31 4.88 12.15
C TYR A 4 -14.80 4.82 11.94
N PHE A 5 -14.29 3.67 11.49
CA PHE A 5 -12.88 3.51 11.17
C PHE A 5 -12.64 3.94 9.72
N LEU A 6 -12.03 5.10 9.56
CA LEU A 6 -11.80 5.76 8.27
C LEU A 6 -10.29 5.92 7.99
N ASP A 7 -9.50 4.94 8.43
CA ASP A 7 -8.04 4.91 8.26
C ASP A 7 -7.56 3.57 7.67
N CYS A 8 -8.32 3.03 6.71
CA CYS A 8 -8.03 1.73 6.08
C CYS A 8 -6.70 1.70 5.31
N ALA A 9 -6.18 2.85 4.87
CA ALA A 9 -4.85 2.93 4.28
C ALA A 9 -3.73 2.61 5.28
N SER A 10 -3.92 2.84 6.58
CA SER A 10 -2.93 2.48 7.61
C SER A 10 -2.97 0.99 7.93
N THR A 11 -4.15 0.43 8.14
CA THR A 11 -4.38 -1.00 8.39
C THR A 11 -5.86 -1.31 8.21
N THR A 12 -6.20 -2.58 7.97
CA THR A 12 -7.59 -3.03 7.89
C THR A 12 -7.93 -4.01 8.99
N GLN A 13 -9.20 -4.07 9.40
CA GLN A 13 -9.69 -5.08 10.32
C GLN A 13 -9.71 -6.44 9.60
N PRO A 14 -9.06 -7.49 10.13
CA PRO A 14 -9.15 -8.82 9.57
C PRO A 14 -10.59 -9.33 9.52
N TYR A 15 -10.93 -10.14 8.51
CA TYR A 15 -12.17 -10.90 8.52
C TYR A 15 -12.18 -11.89 9.68
N LYS A 16 -13.37 -12.24 10.18
CA LYS A 16 -13.47 -13.22 11.28
C LYS A 16 -12.89 -14.57 10.85
N GLU A 17 -13.17 -15.02 9.66
CA GLU A 17 -12.67 -16.26 9.08
C GLU A 17 -11.15 -16.28 8.98
N VAL A 18 -10.51 -15.13 8.76
CA VAL A 18 -9.05 -14.99 8.79
C VAL A 18 -8.52 -15.21 10.20
N VAL A 19 -9.18 -14.65 11.21
CA VAL A 19 -8.79 -14.85 12.63
C VAL A 19 -8.96 -16.32 13.04
N ASP A 20 -10.06 -16.95 12.60
CA ASP A 20 -10.34 -18.36 12.90
C ASP A 20 -9.27 -19.28 12.27
N VAL A 21 -8.82 -19.00 11.03
CA VAL A 21 -7.72 -19.73 10.39
C VAL A 21 -6.40 -19.56 11.14
N VAL A 22 -6.07 -18.37 11.64
CA VAL A 22 -4.86 -18.17 12.46
C VAL A 22 -4.89 -19.05 13.70
N ALA A 23 -6.03 -19.07 14.41
CA ALA A 23 -6.18 -19.86 15.63
C ALA A 23 -6.07 -21.37 15.34
N ASP A 24 -6.70 -21.83 14.26
CA ASP A 24 -6.65 -23.23 13.84
C ASP A 24 -5.22 -23.67 13.48
N VAL A 25 -4.53 -22.91 12.63
CA VAL A 25 -3.17 -23.23 12.21
C VAL A 25 -2.19 -23.21 13.39
N MET A 26 -2.30 -22.25 14.29
CA MET A 26 -1.46 -22.19 15.49
C MET A 26 -1.65 -23.37 16.41
N TYR A 27 -2.86 -23.91 16.52
CA TYR A 27 -3.19 -24.97 17.46
C TYR A 27 -3.02 -26.37 16.84
N ASN A 28 -3.44 -26.57 15.60
CA ASN A 28 -3.51 -27.88 14.96
C ASN A 28 -2.36 -28.16 13.98
N HIS A 29 -1.73 -27.12 13.36
CA HIS A 29 -0.73 -27.23 12.30
C HIS A 29 0.62 -26.60 12.70
N TYR A 30 1.05 -26.83 13.93
CA TYR A 30 2.24 -26.22 14.54
C TYR A 30 3.58 -26.86 14.13
N GLY A 31 3.55 -27.84 13.23
CA GLY A 31 4.77 -28.50 12.73
C GLY A 31 5.73 -27.53 12.04
N ASN A 32 7.04 -27.78 12.17
CA ASN A 32 8.01 -27.00 11.43
C ASN A 32 7.97 -27.40 9.94
N PRO A 33 7.71 -26.46 9.00
CA PRO A 33 7.60 -26.77 7.56
C PRO A 33 8.85 -27.43 6.93
N SER A 34 10.00 -27.27 7.56
CA SER A 34 11.26 -27.90 7.11
C SER A 34 11.40 -29.38 7.58
N SER A 35 10.51 -29.87 8.46
CA SER A 35 10.56 -31.24 8.97
C SER A 35 9.96 -32.22 7.96
N THR A 36 10.58 -33.42 7.85
CA THR A 36 10.14 -34.47 6.92
C THR A 36 8.99 -35.35 7.43
N HIS A 37 8.67 -35.27 8.71
CA HIS A 37 7.53 -36.00 9.30
C HIS A 37 6.19 -35.33 8.94
N GLU A 38 5.09 -36.07 9.08
CA GLU A 38 3.73 -35.68 8.69
C GLU A 38 3.31 -34.29 9.16
N MET A 39 3.52 -33.96 10.43
CA MET A 39 3.18 -32.63 10.99
C MET A 39 3.92 -31.48 10.28
N GLY A 40 5.18 -31.69 9.88
CA GLY A 40 5.94 -30.69 9.16
C GLY A 40 5.47 -30.53 7.72
N GLN A 41 5.17 -31.65 7.07
CA GLN A 41 4.64 -31.64 5.69
C GLN A 41 3.24 -31.01 5.64
N ASP A 42 2.42 -31.20 6.66
CA ASP A 42 1.12 -30.57 6.79
C ASP A 42 1.24 -29.03 6.83
N ALA A 43 2.11 -28.51 7.70
CA ALA A 43 2.41 -27.09 7.75
C ALA A 43 3.00 -26.54 6.42
N LYS A 44 3.87 -27.32 5.78
CA LYS A 44 4.43 -26.97 4.45
C LYS A 44 3.34 -26.89 3.39
N ASN A 45 2.42 -27.86 3.36
CA ASN A 45 1.32 -27.86 2.39
C ASN A 45 0.44 -26.63 2.51
N ILE A 46 0.20 -26.11 3.72
CA ILE A 46 -0.52 -24.85 3.92
C ILE A 46 0.21 -23.70 3.22
N ILE A 47 1.53 -23.58 3.40
CA ILE A 47 2.34 -22.53 2.80
C ILE A 47 2.31 -22.62 1.28
N GLU A 48 2.55 -23.82 0.72
CA GLU A 48 2.59 -24.01 -0.74
C GLU A 48 1.23 -23.78 -1.39
N ASN A 49 0.12 -24.18 -0.74
CA ASN A 49 -1.23 -23.89 -1.24
C ASN A 49 -1.49 -22.38 -1.35
N VAL A 50 -1.02 -21.59 -0.37
CA VAL A 50 -1.15 -20.12 -0.42
C VAL A 50 -0.24 -19.53 -1.51
N ARG A 51 0.95 -20.10 -1.69
CA ARG A 51 1.88 -19.71 -2.76
C ARG A 51 1.27 -19.92 -4.14
N ASP A 52 0.69 -21.09 -4.38
CA ASP A 52 -0.02 -21.42 -5.63
C ASP A 52 -1.21 -20.49 -5.87
N GLN A 53 -1.97 -20.20 -4.82
CA GLN A 53 -3.12 -19.29 -4.88
C GLN A 53 -2.68 -17.86 -5.29
N ILE A 54 -1.62 -17.34 -4.69
CA ILE A 54 -1.08 -16.02 -5.03
C ILE A 54 -0.57 -16.00 -6.47
N ALA A 55 0.21 -17.04 -6.85
CA ALA A 55 0.78 -17.14 -8.19
C ALA A 55 -0.33 -17.15 -9.27
N ALA A 56 -1.40 -17.90 -9.03
CA ALA A 56 -2.57 -17.91 -9.92
C ALA A 56 -3.31 -16.56 -9.96
N ASP A 57 -3.38 -15.84 -8.83
CA ASP A 57 -4.07 -14.54 -8.76
C ASP A 57 -3.33 -13.44 -9.54
N ILE A 58 -2.00 -13.44 -9.52
CA ILE A 58 -1.18 -12.42 -10.18
C ILE A 58 -0.57 -12.87 -11.53
N ASN A 59 -0.88 -14.09 -11.98
CA ASN A 59 -0.40 -14.68 -13.24
C ASN A 59 1.14 -14.82 -13.29
N CYS A 60 1.71 -15.57 -12.33
CA CYS A 60 3.14 -15.89 -12.29
C CYS A 60 3.38 -17.34 -11.87
N GLU A 61 4.64 -17.78 -11.84
CA GLU A 61 5.03 -19.10 -11.33
C GLU A 61 5.13 -19.08 -9.80
N PRO A 62 4.73 -20.15 -9.07
CA PRO A 62 4.83 -20.22 -7.61
C PRO A 62 6.23 -19.92 -7.05
N LYS A 63 7.28 -20.36 -7.72
CA LYS A 63 8.69 -20.13 -7.34
C LYS A 63 9.11 -18.64 -7.36
N GLU A 64 8.32 -17.78 -7.98
CA GLU A 64 8.54 -16.33 -8.04
C GLU A 64 7.91 -15.58 -6.85
N ILE A 65 7.19 -16.29 -5.97
CA ILE A 65 6.63 -15.73 -4.74
C ILE A 65 7.58 -16.01 -3.57
N ILE A 66 7.96 -14.99 -2.83
CA ILE A 66 8.81 -15.06 -1.65
C ILE A 66 8.04 -14.46 -0.48
N PHE A 67 7.70 -15.26 0.51
CA PHE A 67 7.00 -14.78 1.71
C PHE A 67 7.90 -13.92 2.58
N THR A 68 7.35 -12.81 3.06
CA THR A 68 8.01 -11.83 3.93
C THR A 68 7.11 -11.51 5.13
N SER A 69 7.63 -10.74 6.09
CA SER A 69 6.82 -10.27 7.24
C SER A 69 5.85 -9.12 6.88
N GLY A 70 5.96 -8.57 5.67
CA GLY A 70 5.12 -7.46 5.18
C GLY A 70 5.81 -6.59 4.14
N GLY A 71 5.17 -5.49 3.75
CA GLY A 71 5.65 -4.62 2.68
C GLY A 71 7.04 -4.02 2.91
N VAL A 72 7.39 -3.67 4.15
CA VAL A 72 8.71 -3.11 4.47
C VAL A 72 9.81 -4.12 4.14
N GLU A 73 9.66 -5.38 4.56
CA GLU A 73 10.64 -6.43 4.26
C GLU A 73 10.66 -6.75 2.76
N ALA A 74 9.49 -6.79 2.11
CA ALA A 74 9.39 -7.03 0.67
C ALA A 74 10.11 -5.94 -0.14
N ASN A 75 9.89 -4.66 0.18
CA ASN A 75 10.59 -3.53 -0.43
C ASN A 75 12.10 -3.57 -0.17
N THR A 76 12.49 -3.91 1.08
CA THR A 76 13.93 -4.01 1.42
C THR A 76 14.58 -5.17 0.63
N LEU A 77 13.92 -6.32 0.54
CA LEU A 77 14.43 -7.46 -0.22
C LEU A 77 14.55 -7.13 -1.72
N ALA A 78 13.54 -6.46 -2.29
CA ALA A 78 13.57 -6.05 -3.70
C ALA A 78 14.73 -5.11 -4.01
N LEU A 79 14.95 -4.11 -3.17
CA LEU A 79 15.96 -3.08 -3.44
C LEU A 79 17.37 -3.48 -2.99
N CYS A 80 17.50 -4.07 -1.80
CA CYS A 80 18.80 -4.44 -1.24
C CYS A 80 19.29 -5.83 -1.64
N GLY A 81 18.38 -6.71 -2.10
CA GLY A 81 18.70 -8.05 -2.58
C GLY A 81 19.18 -8.07 -4.02
N THR A 82 18.98 -7.01 -4.78
CA THR A 82 19.49 -6.87 -6.16
C THR A 82 20.83 -6.17 -6.18
N ASN A 83 21.60 -6.37 -7.24
CA ASN A 83 22.93 -5.79 -7.41
C ASN A 83 22.91 -4.57 -8.35
N PHE A 84 22.05 -3.59 -8.02
CA PHE A 84 21.95 -2.31 -8.73
C PHE A 84 22.48 -1.17 -7.87
N ASP A 85 23.33 -0.34 -8.47
CA ASP A 85 23.89 0.85 -7.80
C ASP A 85 23.03 2.10 -8.02
N THR A 86 22.15 2.06 -9.02
CA THR A 86 21.30 3.19 -9.43
C THR A 86 19.84 2.86 -9.26
N ILE A 87 19.12 3.74 -8.58
CA ILE A 87 17.67 3.68 -8.37
C ILE A 87 17.01 4.92 -8.95
N ILE A 88 15.98 4.73 -9.74
CA ILE A 88 15.10 5.78 -10.26
C ILE A 88 13.75 5.62 -9.55
N THR A 89 13.27 6.67 -8.91
CA THR A 89 12.09 6.62 -8.03
C THR A 89 11.39 7.99 -7.95
N THR A 90 10.42 8.13 -7.05
CA THR A 90 9.73 9.41 -6.80
C THR A 90 9.83 9.84 -5.33
N GLN A 91 9.51 11.12 -5.05
CA GLN A 91 9.33 11.59 -3.67
C GLN A 91 7.99 11.16 -3.04
N LEU A 92 7.13 10.51 -3.82
CA LEU A 92 5.83 10.00 -3.36
C LEU A 92 5.93 8.65 -2.65
N GLU A 93 7.07 7.98 -2.72
CA GLU A 93 7.21 6.61 -2.23
C GLU A 93 6.96 6.50 -0.72
N HIS A 94 6.47 5.34 -0.31
CA HIS A 94 6.26 5.06 1.11
C HIS A 94 7.59 5.12 1.88
N LYS A 95 7.54 5.46 3.18
CA LYS A 95 8.71 5.52 4.06
C LYS A 95 9.58 4.26 4.03
N SER A 96 9.00 3.08 3.78
CA SER A 96 9.77 1.85 3.60
C SER A 96 10.76 1.90 2.43
N ILE A 97 10.51 2.72 1.40
CA ILE A 97 11.43 2.95 0.30
C ILE A 97 12.40 4.09 0.67
N SER A 98 11.89 5.25 1.07
CA SER A 98 12.73 6.42 1.36
C SER A 98 13.75 6.15 2.48
N GLU A 99 13.39 5.37 3.51
CA GLU A 99 14.33 4.98 4.57
C GLU A 99 15.42 4.02 4.06
N ILE A 100 15.09 3.11 3.14
CA ILE A 100 16.10 2.27 2.48
C ILE A 100 17.09 3.16 1.71
N LEU A 101 16.60 4.12 0.94
CA LEU A 101 17.42 5.03 0.15
C LEU A 101 18.33 5.92 1.03
N ASN A 102 17.87 6.30 2.22
CA ASN A 102 18.63 7.10 3.17
C ASN A 102 19.72 6.30 3.90
N HIS A 103 19.53 5.00 4.11
CA HIS A 103 20.40 4.19 4.96
C HIS A 103 21.22 3.14 4.21
N HIS A 104 20.78 2.72 3.02
CA HIS A 104 21.54 1.80 2.17
C HIS A 104 22.53 2.57 1.29
N LYS A 105 23.69 1.96 1.01
CA LYS A 105 24.76 2.58 0.20
C LYS A 105 24.47 2.51 -1.31
N PHE A 106 23.35 3.07 -1.74
CA PHE A 106 23.15 3.33 -3.17
C PHE A 106 24.05 4.50 -3.59
N THR A 107 24.76 4.33 -4.71
CA THR A 107 25.67 5.37 -5.22
C THR A 107 24.90 6.45 -5.97
N ASN A 108 23.79 6.09 -6.59
CA ASN A 108 22.99 7.01 -7.41
C ASN A 108 21.48 6.82 -7.16
N VAL A 109 20.82 7.87 -6.70
CA VAL A 109 19.36 7.92 -6.53
C VAL A 109 18.81 9.09 -7.32
N HIS A 110 17.93 8.81 -8.27
CA HIS A 110 17.29 9.80 -9.14
C HIS A 110 15.79 9.88 -8.84
N TYR A 111 15.34 11.07 -8.44
CA TYR A 111 13.93 11.32 -8.15
C TYR A 111 13.25 11.97 -9.35
N ILE A 112 12.27 11.27 -9.93
CA ILE A 112 11.42 11.80 -10.98
C ILE A 112 10.41 12.76 -10.35
N PRO A 113 10.29 14.00 -10.84
CA PRO A 113 9.28 14.93 -10.39
C PRO A 113 7.88 14.45 -10.77
N VAL A 114 6.89 14.91 -10.02
CA VAL A 114 5.48 14.63 -10.26
C VAL A 114 4.70 15.92 -10.42
N ASP A 115 3.55 15.85 -11.06
CA ASP A 115 2.62 16.98 -11.19
C ASP A 115 1.83 17.22 -9.88
N GLU A 116 0.96 18.21 -9.87
CA GLU A 116 0.07 18.55 -8.74
C GLU A 116 -0.94 17.46 -8.37
N PHE A 117 -1.14 16.50 -9.26
CA PHE A 117 -1.98 15.32 -9.04
C PHE A 117 -1.16 14.10 -8.60
N GLY A 118 0.16 14.20 -8.57
CA GLY A 118 1.08 13.12 -8.20
C GLY A 118 1.37 12.15 -9.36
N ASN A 119 1.11 12.51 -10.61
CA ASN A 119 1.45 11.67 -11.77
C ASN A 119 2.90 11.91 -12.19
N ILE A 120 3.55 10.83 -12.63
CA ILE A 120 4.89 10.85 -13.21
C ILE A 120 4.80 11.34 -14.67
N ASP A 121 5.69 12.27 -15.05
CA ASP A 121 5.88 12.63 -16.47
C ASP A 121 6.70 11.54 -17.17
N ALA A 122 6.06 10.87 -18.13
CA ALA A 122 6.66 9.78 -18.89
C ALA A 122 7.91 10.22 -19.70
N ASN A 123 7.97 11.47 -20.17
CA ASN A 123 9.11 11.98 -20.93
C ASN A 123 10.31 12.19 -20.01
N ILE A 124 10.10 12.76 -18.82
CA ILE A 124 11.16 12.96 -17.82
C ILE A 124 11.68 11.59 -17.35
N LEU A 125 10.78 10.62 -17.11
CA LEU A 125 11.17 9.26 -16.78
C LEU A 125 12.04 8.66 -17.88
N GLU A 126 11.60 8.75 -19.14
CA GLU A 126 12.35 8.21 -20.29
C GLU A 126 13.73 8.86 -20.42
N ASP A 127 13.84 10.17 -20.31
CA ASP A 127 15.12 10.88 -20.43
C ASP A 127 16.07 10.51 -19.28
N THR A 128 15.56 10.38 -18.05
CA THR A 128 16.36 9.92 -16.89
C THR A 128 16.88 8.50 -17.09
N ILE A 129 16.04 7.58 -17.58
CA ILE A 129 16.44 6.19 -17.81
C ILE A 129 17.49 6.08 -18.92
N LYS A 130 17.40 6.90 -19.98
CA LYS A 130 18.43 6.94 -21.05
C LYS A 130 19.83 7.27 -20.53
N GLU A 131 19.89 8.18 -19.56
CA GLU A 131 21.17 8.59 -18.92
C GLU A 131 21.69 7.56 -17.93
N HIS A 132 20.77 6.72 -17.36
CA HIS A 132 21.05 5.79 -16.28
C HIS A 132 20.52 4.38 -16.60
N ASN A 133 20.94 3.81 -17.72
CA ASN A 133 20.62 2.42 -18.07
C ASN A 133 21.23 1.44 -17.04
N ASN A 134 20.72 0.21 -16.98
CA ASN A 134 21.10 -0.78 -15.98
C ASN A 134 20.78 -0.33 -14.54
N SER A 135 19.58 0.22 -14.35
CA SER A 135 19.08 0.67 -13.05
C SER A 135 17.79 -0.07 -12.66
N ILE A 136 17.42 0.07 -11.39
CA ILE A 136 16.11 -0.32 -10.90
C ILE A 136 15.19 0.91 -10.87
N VAL A 137 14.05 0.80 -11.53
CA VAL A 137 12.95 1.78 -11.44
C VAL A 137 12.00 1.28 -10.37
N SER A 138 11.87 2.00 -9.25
CA SER A 138 11.05 1.62 -8.11
C SER A 138 9.94 2.64 -7.91
N ILE A 139 8.70 2.24 -8.21
CA ILE A 139 7.53 3.13 -8.22
C ILE A 139 6.37 2.47 -7.49
N GLN A 140 5.68 3.22 -6.63
CA GLN A 140 4.42 2.75 -6.06
C GLN A 140 3.31 2.70 -7.10
N TYR A 141 2.45 1.67 -7.05
CA TYR A 141 1.28 1.59 -7.92
C TYR A 141 0.24 2.66 -7.56
N ALA A 142 0.02 2.81 -6.24
CA ALA A 142 -0.96 3.75 -5.69
C ALA A 142 -0.40 4.51 -4.50
N ASN A 143 -0.63 5.81 -4.45
CA ASN A 143 -0.23 6.62 -3.30
C ASN A 143 -1.28 6.54 -2.19
N SER A 144 -0.85 6.19 -0.99
CA SER A 144 -1.74 6.03 0.18
C SER A 144 -2.28 7.35 0.75
N GLU A 145 -1.64 8.49 0.48
CA GLU A 145 -2.03 9.79 1.03
C GLU A 145 -3.01 10.53 0.13
N ILE A 146 -2.67 10.67 -1.15
CA ILE A 146 -3.46 11.46 -2.12
C ILE A 146 -4.29 10.60 -3.08
N GLY A 147 -4.12 9.28 -3.03
CA GLY A 147 -4.91 8.32 -3.79
C GLY A 147 -4.51 8.13 -5.25
N THR A 148 -3.49 8.81 -5.76
CA THR A 148 -3.04 8.74 -7.16
C THR A 148 -2.65 7.34 -7.58
N LEU A 149 -3.12 6.89 -8.75
CA LEU A 149 -2.73 5.65 -9.40
C LEU A 149 -1.75 5.96 -10.52
N GLN A 150 -0.58 5.31 -10.53
CA GLN A 150 0.41 5.46 -11.59
C GLN A 150 0.07 4.58 -12.80
N ASP A 151 0.39 5.07 -14.00
CA ASP A 151 0.28 4.27 -15.24
C ASP A 151 1.46 3.28 -15.34
N ILE A 152 1.34 2.18 -14.59
CA ILE A 152 2.37 1.13 -14.56
C ILE A 152 2.65 0.56 -15.95
N LYS A 153 1.65 0.52 -16.84
CA LYS A 153 1.83 0.02 -18.19
C LYS A 153 2.80 0.86 -19.01
N SER A 154 2.63 2.17 -18.97
CA SER A 154 3.53 3.11 -19.67
C SER A 154 4.91 3.14 -19.03
N ILE A 155 4.97 3.16 -17.69
CA ILE A 155 6.23 3.10 -16.92
C ILE A 155 7.01 1.83 -17.27
N SER A 156 6.35 0.68 -17.26
CA SER A 156 6.94 -0.61 -17.62
C SER A 156 7.50 -0.62 -19.06
N TYR A 157 6.73 -0.10 -20.01
CA TYR A 157 7.17 0.00 -21.41
C TYR A 157 8.47 0.81 -21.52
N ILE A 158 8.53 1.99 -20.89
CA ILE A 158 9.71 2.86 -20.89
C ILE A 158 10.89 2.14 -20.20
N THR A 159 10.67 1.56 -19.02
CA THR A 159 11.70 0.87 -18.24
C THR A 159 12.39 -0.23 -19.06
N HIS A 160 11.62 -1.11 -19.70
CA HIS A 160 12.17 -2.22 -20.46
C HIS A 160 12.77 -1.82 -21.81
N LYS A 161 12.36 -0.69 -22.40
CA LYS A 161 12.96 -0.16 -23.63
C LYS A 161 14.46 0.09 -23.46
N TYR A 162 14.92 0.37 -22.23
CA TYR A 162 16.32 0.68 -21.90
C TYR A 162 16.98 -0.38 -21.01
N ASN A 163 16.44 -1.59 -20.96
CA ASN A 163 16.99 -2.74 -20.20
C ASN A 163 17.10 -2.48 -18.68
N CYS A 164 16.26 -1.62 -18.13
CA CYS A 164 16.11 -1.46 -16.68
C CYS A 164 15.07 -2.47 -16.15
N ILE A 165 15.07 -2.71 -14.84
CA ILE A 165 14.06 -3.56 -14.16
C ILE A 165 13.05 -2.70 -13.43
N LEU A 166 11.81 -3.17 -13.36
CA LEU A 166 10.70 -2.48 -12.71
C LEU A 166 10.32 -3.18 -11.40
N HIS A 167 10.50 -2.47 -10.27
CA HIS A 167 9.90 -2.80 -8.99
C HIS A 167 8.68 -1.94 -8.75
N VAL A 168 7.56 -2.57 -8.35
CA VAL A 168 6.30 -1.88 -8.05
C VAL A 168 5.92 -2.12 -6.58
N ASP A 169 5.86 -1.06 -5.76
CA ASP A 169 5.18 -1.13 -4.47
C ASP A 169 3.66 -1.09 -4.71
N ALA A 170 3.02 -2.26 -4.73
CA ALA A 170 1.59 -2.39 -4.94
C ALA A 170 0.78 -2.57 -3.65
N VAL A 171 1.38 -2.32 -2.48
CA VAL A 171 0.76 -2.53 -1.17
C VAL A 171 -0.60 -1.84 -1.05
N GLN A 172 -0.77 -0.65 -1.59
CA GLN A 172 -2.03 0.10 -1.52
C GLN A 172 -3.01 -0.23 -2.65
N TYR A 173 -2.54 -0.73 -3.79
CA TYR A 173 -3.38 -1.04 -4.94
C TYR A 173 -3.91 -2.47 -4.95
N PHE A 174 -3.12 -3.44 -4.45
CA PHE A 174 -3.47 -4.86 -4.48
C PHE A 174 -4.86 -5.19 -3.88
N PRO A 175 -5.32 -4.51 -2.80
CA PRO A 175 -6.68 -4.67 -2.29
C PRO A 175 -7.77 -4.30 -3.30
N GLU A 176 -7.49 -3.33 -4.18
CA GLU A 176 -8.50 -2.75 -5.09
C GLU A 176 -8.75 -3.58 -6.33
N SER A 177 -7.71 -4.21 -6.88
CA SER A 177 -7.83 -4.96 -8.13
C SER A 177 -6.78 -6.06 -8.27
N ARG A 178 -7.06 -7.01 -9.16
CA ARG A 178 -6.07 -8.00 -9.58
C ARG A 178 -4.98 -7.33 -10.40
N ILE A 179 -3.75 -7.76 -10.18
CA ILE A 179 -2.57 -7.31 -10.91
C ILE A 179 -2.04 -8.51 -11.69
N ASP A 180 -2.05 -8.43 -13.00
CA ASP A 180 -1.43 -9.41 -13.89
C ASP A 180 0.01 -8.94 -14.15
N VAL A 181 0.97 -9.57 -13.48
CA VAL A 181 2.38 -9.15 -13.53
C VAL A 181 3.03 -9.43 -14.89
N ASP A 182 2.58 -10.48 -15.59
CA ASP A 182 3.08 -10.80 -16.93
C ASP A 182 2.57 -9.76 -17.95
N LYS A 183 1.26 -9.48 -17.96
CA LYS A 183 0.65 -8.49 -18.84
C LYS A 183 1.21 -7.08 -18.64
N LEU A 184 1.45 -6.69 -17.40
CA LEU A 184 2.03 -5.39 -17.05
C LEU A 184 3.56 -5.40 -17.14
N ARG A 185 4.17 -6.57 -17.35
CA ARG A 185 5.62 -6.77 -17.41
C ARG A 185 6.32 -6.21 -16.17
N ILE A 186 5.78 -6.49 -14.99
CA ILE A 186 6.40 -6.15 -13.71
C ILE A 186 7.48 -7.18 -13.41
N ASP A 187 8.67 -6.75 -12.99
CA ASP A 187 9.76 -7.66 -12.66
C ASP A 187 9.80 -8.02 -11.18
N MET A 188 9.44 -7.06 -10.31
CA MET A 188 9.29 -7.27 -8.87
C MET A 188 8.08 -6.50 -8.34
N MET A 189 7.36 -7.07 -7.36
CA MET A 189 6.19 -6.43 -6.76
C MET A 189 6.09 -6.75 -5.27
N SER A 190 5.94 -5.71 -4.44
CA SER A 190 5.83 -5.82 -2.99
C SER A 190 4.39 -5.71 -2.51
N ILE A 191 3.96 -6.63 -1.62
CA ILE A 191 2.61 -6.72 -1.07
C ILE A 191 2.63 -6.89 0.45
N SER A 192 1.57 -6.42 1.13
CA SER A 192 1.37 -6.58 2.57
C SER A 192 -0.06 -7.03 2.89
N ALA A 193 -0.20 -8.16 3.58
CA ALA A 193 -1.50 -8.76 3.91
C ALA A 193 -2.43 -7.84 4.72
N GLN A 194 -1.87 -6.98 5.58
CA GLN A 194 -2.64 -6.09 6.43
C GLN A 194 -3.48 -5.04 5.68
N LYS A 195 -3.24 -4.85 4.38
CA LYS A 195 -4.00 -3.87 3.57
C LYS A 195 -5.25 -4.48 2.95
N PHE A 196 -5.33 -5.82 2.86
CA PHE A 196 -6.49 -6.54 2.34
C PHE A 196 -7.08 -7.53 3.36
N ARG A 197 -7.12 -7.14 4.65
CA ARG A 197 -7.74 -7.86 5.75
C ARG A 197 -7.07 -9.19 6.14
N GLY A 198 -5.84 -9.45 5.64
CA GLY A 198 -5.06 -10.65 5.92
C GLY A 198 -4.28 -10.62 7.24
N GLY A 199 -4.51 -9.61 8.08
CA GLY A 199 -3.79 -9.45 9.34
C GLY A 199 -2.35 -8.92 9.16
N ARG A 200 -1.61 -8.87 10.25
CA ARG A 200 -0.22 -8.39 10.29
C ARG A 200 0.76 -9.55 10.35
N GLY A 201 1.99 -9.33 9.91
CA GLY A 201 3.09 -10.29 10.04
C GLY A 201 3.27 -11.21 8.83
N ALA A 202 2.56 -10.94 7.72
CA ALA A 202 2.79 -11.55 6.42
C ALA A 202 2.68 -10.54 5.29
N GLY A 203 3.42 -10.82 4.23
CA GLY A 203 3.42 -10.17 2.93
C GLY A 203 4.18 -11.06 1.98
N PHE A 204 4.37 -10.60 0.76
CA PHE A 204 5.23 -11.30 -0.20
C PHE A 204 5.93 -10.32 -1.13
N LEU A 205 7.04 -10.76 -1.65
CA LEU A 205 7.69 -10.21 -2.83
C LEU A 205 7.43 -11.17 -4.00
N TYR A 206 6.79 -10.69 -5.06
CA TYR A 206 6.93 -11.30 -6.37
C TYR A 206 8.28 -10.87 -6.94
N CYS A 207 9.06 -11.81 -7.39
CA CYS A 207 10.34 -11.57 -8.05
C CYS A 207 10.49 -12.52 -9.21
N LYS A 208 10.49 -11.97 -10.43
CA LYS A 208 10.64 -12.75 -11.65
C LYS A 208 11.87 -13.63 -11.59
N ASP A 209 11.75 -14.89 -12.00
CA ASP A 209 12.81 -15.91 -11.88
C ASP A 209 14.12 -15.53 -12.58
N THR A 210 14.06 -14.61 -13.55
CA THR A 210 15.24 -14.10 -14.27
C THR A 210 16.04 -13.05 -13.48
N ILE A 211 15.53 -12.56 -12.34
CA ILE A 211 16.20 -11.59 -11.49
C ILE A 211 17.08 -12.32 -10.47
N ASP A 212 18.36 -11.96 -10.45
CA ASP A 212 19.27 -12.43 -9.42
C ASP A 212 19.01 -11.69 -8.11
N LEU A 213 18.41 -12.40 -7.14
CA LEU A 213 17.98 -11.87 -5.86
C LEU A 213 18.74 -12.56 -4.72
N SER A 214 19.60 -11.81 -4.06
CA SER A 214 20.32 -12.24 -2.85
C SER A 214 19.48 -12.06 -1.60
N PRO A 215 19.55 -12.98 -0.62
CA PRO A 215 18.82 -12.82 0.64
C PRO A 215 19.38 -11.65 1.48
N ILE A 216 18.49 -10.90 2.13
CA ILE A 216 18.85 -9.94 3.19
C ILE A 216 18.76 -10.59 4.59
N ILE A 217 17.98 -11.66 4.71
CA ILE A 217 17.90 -12.53 5.89
C ILE A 217 18.36 -13.91 5.45
N TYR A 218 19.52 -14.35 5.94
CA TYR A 218 20.16 -15.58 5.50
C TYR A 218 19.50 -16.82 6.08
N GLY A 219 19.32 -17.85 5.28
CA GLY A 219 18.76 -19.14 5.65
C GLY A 219 18.49 -20.04 4.45
N SER A 220 17.87 -21.20 4.68
CA SER A 220 17.54 -22.18 3.64
C SER A 220 16.08 -22.09 3.14
N GLN A 221 15.25 -21.30 3.81
CA GLN A 221 13.83 -21.17 3.51
C GLN A 221 13.62 -20.29 2.26
N GLU A 222 12.41 -20.27 1.74
CA GLU A 222 12.01 -19.45 0.59
C GLU A 222 13.01 -19.54 -0.57
N LEU A 223 13.41 -20.75 -0.93
CA LEU A 223 14.38 -21.03 -2.01
C LEU A 223 15.74 -20.32 -1.78
N HIS A 224 16.19 -20.22 -0.54
CA HIS A 224 17.38 -19.48 -0.10
C HIS A 224 17.31 -17.96 -0.29
N LYS A 225 16.14 -17.41 -0.61
CA LYS A 225 15.94 -15.96 -0.83
C LYS A 225 15.51 -15.23 0.46
N ARG A 226 14.98 -15.97 1.46
CA ARG A 226 14.59 -15.40 2.75
C ARG A 226 14.65 -16.46 3.86
N GLY A 227 15.58 -16.33 4.79
CA GLY A 227 15.80 -17.27 5.87
C GLY A 227 14.88 -17.11 7.06
N GLY A 228 14.80 -18.14 7.90
CA GLY A 228 13.95 -18.21 9.11
C GLY A 228 12.67 -19.00 8.87
N THR A 229 12.25 -19.75 9.88
CA THR A 229 11.00 -20.54 9.81
C THR A 229 9.83 -19.68 9.40
N GLU A 230 9.09 -20.11 8.42
CA GLU A 230 7.95 -19.40 7.85
C GLU A 230 6.83 -19.21 8.88
N ASN A 231 6.21 -18.06 8.88
CA ASN A 231 5.06 -17.76 9.73
C ASN A 231 3.78 -18.38 9.15
N THR A 232 3.67 -19.70 9.25
CA THR A 232 2.56 -20.48 8.69
C THR A 232 1.18 -19.90 9.02
N PRO A 233 0.87 -19.53 10.29
CA PRO A 233 -0.42 -18.93 10.61
C PRO A 233 -0.71 -17.61 9.89
N ALA A 234 0.28 -16.73 9.76
CA ALA A 234 0.08 -15.44 9.07
C ALA A 234 0.03 -15.60 7.55
N ILE A 235 0.74 -16.58 6.98
CA ILE A 235 0.66 -16.93 5.56
C ILE A 235 -0.73 -17.51 5.26
N ALA A 236 -1.24 -18.44 6.08
CA ALA A 236 -2.58 -19.00 5.95
C ALA A 236 -3.67 -17.90 6.04
N ALA A 237 -3.52 -16.97 6.98
CA ALA A 237 -4.37 -15.80 7.12
C ALA A 237 -4.41 -14.95 5.85
N MET A 238 -3.24 -14.71 5.24
CA MET A 238 -3.12 -13.97 3.98
C MET A 238 -3.82 -14.69 2.84
N GLY A 239 -3.66 -16.01 2.71
CA GLY A 239 -4.35 -16.83 1.71
C GLY A 239 -5.87 -16.79 1.89
N LYS A 240 -6.35 -16.90 3.14
CA LYS A 240 -7.80 -16.80 3.41
C LYS A 240 -8.38 -15.43 3.08
N ALA A 241 -7.66 -14.37 3.39
CA ALA A 241 -8.07 -13.02 3.02
C ALA A 241 -8.10 -12.83 1.50
N LEU A 242 -7.13 -13.39 0.77
CA LEU A 242 -7.10 -13.34 -0.68
C LEU A 242 -8.31 -14.08 -1.27
N GLU A 243 -8.62 -15.27 -0.79
CA GLU A 243 -9.81 -16.04 -1.18
C GLU A 243 -11.10 -15.22 -1.05
N ILE A 244 -11.30 -14.56 0.10
CA ILE A 244 -12.49 -13.75 0.37
C ILE A 244 -12.53 -12.52 -0.57
N ASN A 245 -11.41 -11.80 -0.69
CA ASN A 245 -11.34 -10.58 -1.50
C ASN A 245 -11.48 -10.84 -3.02
N ARG A 246 -11.11 -12.04 -3.49
CA ARG A 246 -11.23 -12.43 -4.91
C ARG A 246 -12.52 -13.16 -5.24
N GLY A 247 -13.42 -13.27 -4.27
CA GLY A 247 -14.76 -13.81 -4.48
C GLY A 247 -15.61 -12.98 -5.45
N THR A 248 -16.78 -13.50 -5.81
CA THR A 248 -17.67 -12.95 -6.85
C THR A 248 -18.19 -11.54 -6.60
N LEU A 249 -18.02 -10.98 -5.39
CA LEU A 249 -18.52 -9.65 -5.01
C LEU A 249 -17.44 -8.57 -5.00
N HIS A 250 -16.18 -8.88 -5.36
CA HIS A 250 -15.08 -7.94 -5.26
C HIS A 250 -15.31 -6.63 -6.04
N ASP A 251 -15.67 -6.72 -7.31
CA ASP A 251 -15.93 -5.53 -8.14
C ASP A 251 -17.12 -4.73 -7.62
N TYR A 252 -18.16 -5.40 -7.15
CA TYR A 252 -19.33 -4.74 -6.55
C TYR A 252 -18.95 -3.98 -5.28
N THR A 253 -18.12 -4.58 -4.43
CA THR A 253 -17.62 -3.95 -3.19
C THR A 253 -16.85 -2.66 -3.49
N ASN A 254 -15.95 -2.69 -4.48
CA ASN A 254 -15.20 -1.51 -4.90
C ASN A 254 -16.09 -0.41 -5.50
N ILE A 255 -17.09 -0.78 -6.28
CA ILE A 255 -18.09 0.17 -6.81
C ILE A 255 -18.83 0.86 -5.67
N CYS A 256 -19.29 0.11 -4.67
CA CYS A 256 -19.99 0.66 -3.49
C CYS A 256 -19.06 1.57 -2.67
N THR A 257 -17.80 1.16 -2.47
CA THR A 257 -16.82 1.95 -1.74
C THR A 257 -16.53 3.27 -2.47
N ARG A 258 -16.35 3.22 -3.80
CA ARG A 258 -16.16 4.43 -4.63
C ARG A 258 -17.36 5.35 -4.54
N PHE A 259 -18.57 4.83 -4.63
CA PHE A 259 -19.78 5.63 -4.50
C PHE A 259 -19.86 6.33 -3.14
N ASN A 260 -19.61 5.60 -2.04
CA ASN A 260 -19.59 6.15 -0.68
C ASN A 260 -18.49 7.19 -0.51
N ARG A 261 -17.29 6.96 -1.07
CA ARG A 261 -16.17 7.90 -1.09
C ARG A 261 -16.57 9.20 -1.77
N ASP A 262 -17.17 9.13 -2.96
CA ASP A 262 -17.56 10.30 -3.75
C ASP A 262 -18.63 11.11 -3.04
N GLU A 263 -19.63 10.46 -2.47
CA GLU A 263 -20.69 11.12 -1.70
C GLU A 263 -20.13 11.81 -0.45
N LEU A 264 -19.22 11.18 0.28
CA LEU A 264 -18.58 11.80 1.44
C LEU A 264 -17.70 12.98 1.01
N ALA A 265 -16.88 12.80 -0.02
CA ALA A 265 -15.99 13.84 -0.53
C ALA A 265 -16.77 15.07 -1.00
N LYS A 266 -17.85 14.89 -1.78
CA LYS A 266 -18.72 16.01 -2.20
C LYS A 266 -19.24 16.80 -1.02
N LYS A 267 -19.78 16.12 0.00
CA LYS A 267 -20.31 16.78 1.21
C LYS A 267 -19.24 17.54 2.02
N ILE A 268 -18.00 17.04 2.04
CA ILE A 268 -16.88 17.69 2.73
C ILE A 268 -16.39 18.89 1.92
N LEU A 269 -16.32 18.77 0.60
CA LEU A 269 -15.88 19.84 -0.31
C LEU A 269 -16.88 21.01 -0.40
N GLU A 270 -18.15 20.82 -0.02
CA GLU A 270 -19.13 21.92 0.16
C GLU A 270 -18.79 22.84 1.34
N ILE A 271 -17.89 22.42 2.25
CA ILE A 271 -17.48 23.25 3.39
C ILE A 271 -16.49 24.31 2.85
N PRO A 272 -16.76 25.62 3.02
CA PRO A 272 -15.86 26.67 2.52
C PRO A 272 -14.41 26.48 3.01
N GLY A 273 -13.43 26.65 2.12
CA GLY A 273 -12.01 26.50 2.43
C GLY A 273 -11.57 25.05 2.68
N VAL A 274 -12.29 24.09 2.12
CA VAL A 274 -11.86 22.70 2.02
C VAL A 274 -11.53 22.39 0.56
N HIS A 275 -10.34 21.84 0.31
CA HIS A 275 -9.82 21.60 -1.03
C HIS A 275 -9.35 20.17 -1.18
N LEU A 276 -9.65 19.52 -2.30
CA LEU A 276 -9.17 18.19 -2.63
C LEU A 276 -7.67 18.23 -2.97
N ASN A 277 -6.90 17.24 -2.52
CA ASN A 277 -5.51 17.02 -2.93
C ASN A 277 -5.41 15.80 -3.84
N GLY A 278 -4.44 15.82 -4.78
CA GLY A 278 -4.25 14.75 -5.76
C GLY A 278 -5.34 14.73 -6.84
N PRO A 279 -5.55 13.60 -7.55
CA PRO A 279 -6.45 13.51 -8.70
C PRO A 279 -7.91 13.82 -8.35
N GLU A 280 -8.70 14.23 -9.35
CA GLU A 280 -10.15 14.36 -9.22
C GLU A 280 -10.82 13.02 -8.88
N LEU A 281 -12.04 13.07 -8.33
CA LEU A 281 -12.74 11.88 -7.80
C LEU A 281 -13.07 10.84 -8.87
N ASP A 282 -13.30 11.27 -10.10
CA ASP A 282 -13.70 10.45 -11.25
C ASP A 282 -12.53 10.01 -12.15
N THR A 283 -11.31 10.26 -11.73
CA THR A 283 -10.08 9.96 -12.49
C THR A 283 -9.25 8.83 -11.85
N ASN A 284 -7.93 8.83 -12.06
CA ASN A 284 -6.99 7.82 -11.55
C ASN A 284 -6.76 7.94 -10.03
N ARG A 285 -7.80 7.67 -9.24
CA ARG A 285 -7.78 7.69 -7.77
C ARG A 285 -8.23 6.37 -7.19
N LEU A 286 -7.57 5.92 -6.12
CA LEU A 286 -8.02 4.79 -5.30
C LEU A 286 -9.50 4.92 -4.93
N CYS A 287 -10.26 3.84 -5.00
CA CYS A 287 -11.72 3.83 -4.79
C CYS A 287 -12.13 4.28 -3.38
N ASN A 288 -11.24 4.23 -2.42
CA ASN A 288 -11.52 4.48 -1.01
C ASN A 288 -10.88 5.75 -0.43
N ASN A 289 -10.06 6.49 -1.20
CA ASN A 289 -9.23 7.58 -0.68
C ASN A 289 -9.86 8.96 -0.86
N ILE A 290 -9.87 9.75 0.22
CA ILE A 290 -10.14 11.20 0.23
C ILE A 290 -8.95 11.86 0.94
N SER A 291 -8.29 12.79 0.27
CA SER A 291 -7.26 13.67 0.85
C SER A 291 -7.70 15.11 0.68
N VAL A 292 -7.89 15.82 1.79
CA VAL A 292 -8.34 17.22 1.75
C VAL A 292 -7.52 18.09 2.68
N ARG A 293 -7.15 19.28 2.21
CA ARG A 293 -6.62 20.35 3.04
C ARG A 293 -7.75 21.27 3.50
N ILE A 294 -7.63 21.78 4.71
CA ILE A 294 -8.69 22.56 5.38
C ILE A 294 -8.10 23.89 5.88
N ASP A 295 -8.49 24.99 5.24
CA ASP A 295 -7.98 26.31 5.59
C ASP A 295 -8.26 26.65 7.06
N GLY A 296 -7.21 27.05 7.77
CA GLY A 296 -7.29 27.48 9.17
C GLY A 296 -7.49 26.37 10.20
N VAL A 297 -7.38 25.08 9.79
CA VAL A 297 -7.55 23.94 10.71
C VAL A 297 -6.33 23.03 10.65
N LYS A 298 -5.62 22.86 11.77
CA LYS A 298 -4.55 21.88 11.88
C LYS A 298 -5.14 20.47 11.87
N ALA A 299 -4.57 19.60 11.05
CA ALA A 299 -5.02 18.21 10.94
C ALA A 299 -4.92 17.45 12.26
N SER A 300 -3.87 17.68 13.07
CA SER A 300 -3.69 17.08 14.39
C SER A 300 -4.86 17.35 15.34
N ASP A 301 -5.35 18.58 15.32
CA ASP A 301 -6.45 19.01 16.20
C ASP A 301 -7.77 18.39 15.74
N LEU A 302 -8.00 18.37 14.43
CA LEU A 302 -9.20 17.74 13.86
C LEU A 302 -9.22 16.23 14.09
N VAL A 303 -8.10 15.51 13.87
CA VAL A 303 -7.98 14.07 14.13
C VAL A 303 -8.24 13.74 15.59
N THR A 304 -7.65 14.51 16.51
CA THR A 304 -7.87 14.34 17.95
C THR A 304 -9.34 14.57 18.32
N LEU A 305 -9.91 15.65 17.84
CA LEU A 305 -11.30 15.99 18.14
C LEU A 305 -12.27 14.98 17.50
N ALA A 306 -12.05 14.57 16.25
CA ALA A 306 -12.86 13.58 15.55
C ALA A 306 -12.87 12.23 16.27
N SER A 307 -11.72 11.81 16.81
CA SER A 307 -11.60 10.58 17.60
C SER A 307 -12.52 10.57 18.84
N MET A 308 -12.71 11.74 19.50
CA MET A 308 -13.65 11.88 20.63
C MET A 308 -15.11 11.70 20.21
N TYR A 309 -15.41 11.90 18.93
CA TYR A 309 -16.74 11.70 18.32
C TYR A 309 -16.85 10.33 17.60
N GLY A 310 -15.89 9.44 17.80
CA GLY A 310 -15.90 8.09 17.21
C GLY A 310 -15.54 8.05 15.73
N ILE A 311 -14.94 9.11 15.17
CA ILE A 311 -14.44 9.15 13.79
C ILE A 311 -12.92 9.05 13.82
N TYR A 312 -12.37 7.98 13.24
CA TYR A 312 -10.94 7.68 13.22
C TYR A 312 -10.38 7.92 11.83
N ILE A 313 -9.69 9.04 11.65
CA ILE A 313 -9.05 9.50 10.41
C ILE A 313 -7.57 9.75 10.65
N SER A 314 -6.79 9.92 9.59
CA SER A 314 -5.36 10.26 9.69
C SER A 314 -5.07 11.70 9.28
N ALA A 315 -4.02 12.27 9.87
CA ALA A 315 -3.37 13.47 9.32
C ALA A 315 -2.48 13.06 8.13
N GLY A 316 -2.35 13.94 7.14
CA GLY A 316 -1.38 13.79 6.04
C GLY A 316 0.08 13.97 6.48
N SER A 317 0.31 14.28 7.76
CA SER A 317 1.65 14.42 8.35
C SER A 317 1.95 13.24 9.28
N ALA A 318 3.18 12.74 9.26
CA ALA A 318 3.61 11.69 10.18
C ALA A 318 3.96 12.29 11.55
N CYS A 319 3.25 11.87 12.62
CA CYS A 319 3.66 12.14 14.00
C CYS A 319 4.61 11.03 14.47
N SER A 320 5.91 11.16 14.23
CA SER A 320 6.90 10.18 14.73
C SER A 320 7.65 10.60 16.01
N SER A 321 7.54 11.86 16.43
CA SER A 321 8.31 12.39 17.57
C SER A 321 7.63 13.50 18.37
N GLY A 322 6.30 13.63 18.26
CA GLY A 322 5.55 14.68 18.98
C GLY A 322 5.46 16.02 18.23
N GLU A 323 6.29 16.27 17.23
CA GLU A 323 6.15 17.39 16.30
C GLU A 323 5.58 16.91 14.97
N ALA A 324 4.56 17.63 14.45
CA ALA A 324 3.98 17.33 13.15
C ALA A 324 4.94 17.79 12.04
N VAL A 325 5.49 16.83 11.29
CA VAL A 325 6.35 17.10 10.13
C VAL A 325 5.48 17.05 8.86
N PRO A 326 5.55 18.07 7.97
CA PRO A 326 4.84 18.06 6.69
C PRO A 326 5.18 16.80 5.88
N SER A 327 4.17 16.18 5.26
CA SER A 327 4.35 15.01 4.41
C SER A 327 5.21 15.34 3.17
N SER A 328 6.18 14.47 2.86
CA SER A 328 6.97 14.56 1.62
C SER A 328 6.10 14.45 0.38
N THR A 329 5.08 13.59 0.41
CA THR A 329 4.08 13.44 -0.67
C THR A 329 3.36 14.75 -0.95
N LEU A 330 2.84 15.41 0.09
CA LEU A 330 2.10 16.66 -0.06
C LEU A 330 3.02 17.81 -0.53
N LYS A 331 4.27 17.81 -0.08
CA LYS A 331 5.29 18.74 -0.58
C LYS A 331 5.64 18.49 -2.05
N ALA A 332 5.76 17.23 -2.45
CA ALA A 332 6.10 16.86 -3.82
C ALA A 332 5.03 17.30 -4.85
N ILE A 333 3.77 17.36 -4.45
CA ILE A 333 2.66 17.88 -5.28
C ILE A 333 2.49 19.41 -5.17
N GLY A 334 3.42 20.12 -4.53
CA GLY A 334 3.47 21.58 -4.48
C GLY A 334 2.78 22.25 -3.31
N LEU A 335 2.28 21.53 -2.29
CA LEU A 335 1.68 22.14 -1.10
C LEU A 335 2.76 22.81 -0.23
N THR A 336 2.40 23.93 0.36
CA THR A 336 3.19 24.59 1.42
C THR A 336 3.19 23.75 2.69
N ASP A 337 4.12 24.04 3.61
CA ASP A 337 4.17 23.34 4.91
C ASP A 337 2.85 23.50 5.69
N THR A 338 2.27 24.70 5.67
CA THR A 338 0.97 24.98 6.32
C THR A 338 -0.16 24.16 5.70
N GLU A 339 -0.26 24.08 4.38
CA GLU A 339 -1.28 23.30 3.70
C GLU A 339 -1.12 21.80 3.95
N ALA A 340 0.13 21.31 3.95
CA ALA A 340 0.43 19.92 4.30
C ALA A 340 0.04 19.57 5.74
N LEU A 341 0.30 20.47 6.71
CA LEU A 341 -0.08 20.31 8.11
C LEU A 341 -1.61 20.46 8.36
N ASN A 342 -2.32 21.06 7.43
CA ASN A 342 -3.77 21.22 7.46
C ASN A 342 -4.49 20.14 6.64
N THR A 343 -3.78 19.11 6.18
CA THR A 343 -4.32 18.03 5.35
C THR A 343 -4.69 16.82 6.19
N ILE A 344 -5.93 16.33 6.02
CA ILE A 344 -6.40 15.05 6.55
C ILE A 344 -6.56 14.03 5.43
N ARG A 345 -6.40 12.76 5.79
CA ARG A 345 -6.73 11.63 4.94
C ARG A 345 -7.87 10.83 5.55
N ILE A 346 -8.84 10.50 4.71
CA ILE A 346 -9.98 9.64 5.03
C ILE A 346 -9.92 8.45 4.06
N THR A 347 -9.92 7.23 4.57
CA THR A 347 -9.95 6.03 3.74
C THR A 347 -11.02 5.08 4.24
N LEU A 348 -11.99 4.84 3.36
CA LEU A 348 -13.19 4.05 3.65
C LEU A 348 -12.94 2.56 3.44
N ASP A 349 -13.89 1.76 3.92
CA ASP A 349 -14.07 0.38 3.54
C ASP A 349 -15.53 0.12 3.11
N GLU A 350 -15.80 -1.11 2.74
CA GLU A 350 -17.10 -1.58 2.25
C GLU A 350 -18.19 -1.68 3.33
N THR A 351 -17.86 -1.49 4.60
CA THR A 351 -18.81 -1.69 5.72
C THR A 351 -19.75 -0.50 5.92
N LEU A 352 -19.43 0.64 5.30
CA LEU A 352 -20.20 1.88 5.45
C LEU A 352 -21.42 1.92 4.52
N ASN A 353 -22.52 2.44 5.03
CA ASN A 353 -23.73 2.68 4.25
C ASN A 353 -24.01 4.19 4.12
N GLN A 354 -25.02 4.55 3.31
CA GLN A 354 -25.37 5.96 3.03
C GLN A 354 -25.75 6.79 4.26
N HIS A 355 -26.35 6.14 5.27
CA HIS A 355 -26.67 6.82 6.53
C HIS A 355 -25.38 7.19 7.28
N ASP A 356 -24.41 6.25 7.31
CA ASP A 356 -23.09 6.47 7.91
C ASP A 356 -22.35 7.61 7.23
N ILE A 357 -22.36 7.68 5.91
CA ILE A 357 -21.73 8.75 5.12
C ILE A 357 -22.34 10.12 5.49
N SER A 358 -23.66 10.17 5.62
CA SER A 358 -24.35 11.41 6.00
C SER A 358 -24.01 11.85 7.43
N ASP A 359 -23.92 10.92 8.37
CA ASP A 359 -23.55 11.21 9.76
C ASP A 359 -22.10 11.68 9.89
N ILE A 360 -21.17 10.96 9.23
CA ILE A 360 -19.75 11.33 9.18
C ILE A 360 -19.58 12.76 8.65
N ALA A 361 -20.21 13.08 7.51
CA ALA A 361 -20.11 14.41 6.90
C ALA A 361 -20.64 15.52 7.84
N LYS A 362 -21.78 15.31 8.50
CA LYS A 362 -22.36 16.27 9.46
C LYS A 362 -21.44 16.51 10.66
N ILE A 363 -20.87 15.43 11.20
CA ILE A 363 -19.97 15.53 12.35
C ILE A 363 -18.69 16.28 11.93
N LEU A 364 -18.05 15.90 10.82
CA LEU A 364 -16.82 16.55 10.34
C LEU A 364 -17.06 18.05 10.09
N LYS A 365 -18.16 18.43 9.42
CA LYS A 365 -18.53 19.82 9.21
C LYS A 365 -18.59 20.61 10.53
N LYS A 366 -19.32 20.09 11.53
CA LYS A 366 -19.43 20.70 12.84
C LYS A 366 -18.09 20.87 13.55
N LEU A 367 -17.19 19.88 13.44
CA LEU A 367 -15.88 19.93 14.07
C LEU A 367 -14.95 20.93 13.39
N ILE A 368 -14.97 21.00 12.05
CA ILE A 368 -14.22 22.01 11.26
C ILE A 368 -14.67 23.42 11.62
N GLU A 369 -15.99 23.66 11.63
CA GLU A 369 -16.54 24.98 12.01
C GLU A 369 -16.14 25.37 13.44
N ARG A 370 -16.19 24.44 14.39
CA ARG A 370 -15.75 24.64 15.77
C ARG A 370 -14.28 25.02 15.88
N LEU A 371 -13.39 24.34 15.17
CA LEU A 371 -11.94 24.60 15.21
C LEU A 371 -11.55 25.93 14.57
N ARG A 372 -12.36 26.45 13.64
CA ARG A 372 -12.15 27.78 13.03
C ARG A 372 -12.58 28.95 13.93
N THR A 373 -13.41 28.68 14.93
CA THR A 373 -13.92 29.69 15.86
C THR A 373 -13.19 29.69 17.20
N SER A 374 -12.29 28.74 17.43
CA SER A 374 -11.47 28.64 18.65
C SER A 374 -10.07 29.18 18.42
#